data_54d4142b616cca5083356b12900459ba
#
_entry.id   54d4142b616cca5083356b12900459ba
#
_cell.length_a   1.000
_cell.length_b   1.000
_cell.length_c   1.000
_cell.angle_alpha   90.00
_cell.angle_beta   90.00
_cell.angle_gamma   90.00
#
_symmetry.space_group_name_H-M   'P 1'
#
loop_
_entity.id
_entity.type
_entity.pdbx_description
1 polymer ?
#
loop_
_entity_poly.entity_id
_entity_poly.type
_entity_poly.pdbx_seq_one_letter_code
_entity_poly.pdbx_strand_id
1 'polypeptide(L)'
;MAYTWIITKSQPHADSVVIQLRRSGFPAHAIPCIEHQWRDWPELRSLGARGSALLFVTSRAAAARVEVPPGAMVAAIAPTTSATLEARGIRVALTAHGGVRELARAVHESAAVPAGTEVFYPTSDAALRQPEHAEAVSILAQRLRPQVRDVYSTAAPANLARELAALKAASGPPPGYAFWSPSAIENFAAAGGYELPPGPVVLIGGSTLRAWTASAPPAWRRAFKHDAETTLEWSLRFLERGAEPGS
;
A
#
# COMPACT_ATOMS: atom_id res chain seq x y z
N MET A 1 8.38 25.69 14.31
CA MET A 1 7.83 26.05 12.98
C MET A 1 6.99 24.89 12.50
N ALA A 2 5.76 25.14 12.07
CA ALA A 2 4.92 24.08 11.49
C ALA A 2 5.37 23.80 10.05
N TYR A 3 5.65 22.53 9.74
CA TYR A 3 5.99 22.10 8.38
C TYR A 3 4.72 21.93 7.54
N THR A 4 4.80 22.24 6.26
CA THR A 4 3.80 21.76 5.29
C THR A 4 4.16 20.35 4.88
N TRP A 5 3.26 19.38 5.07
CA TRP A 5 3.54 17.97 4.82
C TRP A 5 3.13 17.54 3.42
N ILE A 6 4.05 16.88 2.72
CA ILE A 6 3.81 16.27 1.42
C ILE A 6 3.43 14.81 1.59
N ILE A 7 2.24 14.47 1.13
CA ILE A 7 1.67 13.12 1.24
C ILE A 7 1.82 12.40 -0.11
N THR A 8 2.63 11.34 -0.13
CA THR A 8 3.10 10.68 -1.35
C THR A 8 2.27 9.46 -1.76
N LYS A 9 1.17 9.15 -1.04
CA LYS A 9 0.27 8.02 -1.36
C LYS A 9 -0.40 8.20 -2.72
N SER A 10 -0.91 7.10 -3.27
CA SER A 10 -1.79 7.14 -4.45
C SER A 10 -3.12 7.84 -4.15
N GLN A 11 -3.71 8.47 -5.17
CA GLN A 11 -5.08 8.93 -5.11
C GLN A 11 -6.07 7.75 -5.07
N PRO A 12 -7.22 7.84 -4.37
CA PRO A 12 -7.71 8.99 -3.57
C PRO A 12 -7.20 8.98 -2.11
N HIS A 13 -6.32 8.05 -1.75
CA HIS A 13 -5.85 7.87 -0.37
C HIS A 13 -5.02 9.07 0.11
N ALA A 14 -4.26 9.70 -0.79
CA ALA A 14 -3.50 10.90 -0.45
C ALA A 14 -4.42 12.02 0.04
N ASP A 15 -5.53 12.26 -0.68
CA ASP A 15 -6.49 13.31 -0.32
C ASP A 15 -7.15 13.05 1.03
N SER A 16 -7.50 11.79 1.31
CA SER A 16 -8.08 11.41 2.61
C SER A 16 -7.13 11.73 3.77
N VAL A 17 -5.83 11.44 3.60
CA VAL A 17 -4.81 11.76 4.60
C VAL A 17 -4.62 13.27 4.74
N VAL A 18 -4.58 14.02 3.64
CA VAL A 18 -4.46 15.49 3.64
C VAL A 18 -5.64 16.13 4.38
N ILE A 19 -6.87 15.69 4.11
CA ILE A 19 -8.07 16.18 4.81
C ILE A 19 -7.97 15.92 6.31
N GLN A 20 -7.57 14.71 6.72
CA GLN A 20 -7.40 14.35 8.12
C GLN A 20 -6.35 15.23 8.80
N LEU A 21 -5.16 15.39 8.20
CA LEU A 21 -4.08 16.20 8.75
C LEU A 21 -4.49 17.66 8.90
N ARG A 22 -5.13 18.25 7.89
CA ARG A 22 -5.61 19.63 7.94
C ARG A 22 -6.64 19.85 9.06
N ARG A 23 -7.55 18.88 9.27
CA ARG A 23 -8.50 18.91 10.41
C ARG A 23 -7.79 18.86 11.77
N SER A 24 -6.64 18.20 11.84
CA SER A 24 -5.80 18.11 13.05
C SER A 24 -4.82 19.29 13.19
N GLY A 25 -4.88 20.29 12.31
CA GLY A 25 -4.06 21.49 12.38
C GLY A 25 -2.70 21.41 11.65
N PHE A 26 -2.45 20.35 10.88
CA PHE A 26 -1.22 20.19 10.09
C PHE A 26 -1.44 20.64 8.65
N PRO A 27 -0.72 21.67 8.16
CA PRO A 27 -0.70 21.99 6.73
C PRO A 27 -0.19 20.79 5.94
N ALA A 28 -0.95 20.37 4.93
CA ALA A 28 -0.57 19.21 4.10
C ALA A 28 -1.04 19.38 2.65
N HIS A 29 -0.27 18.80 1.71
CA HIS A 29 -0.59 18.69 0.29
C HIS A 29 -0.37 17.28 -0.20
N ALA A 30 -1.18 16.83 -1.16
CA ALA A 30 -0.98 15.59 -1.87
C ALA A 30 -0.04 15.84 -3.07
N ILE A 31 1.08 15.13 -3.11
CA ILE A 31 1.90 14.95 -4.32
C ILE A 31 2.09 13.45 -4.46
N PRO A 32 1.14 12.75 -5.10
CA PRO A 32 1.21 11.30 -5.27
C PRO A 32 2.49 10.90 -6.00
N CYS A 33 3.29 10.03 -5.38
CA CYS A 33 4.47 9.45 -6.01
C CYS A 33 4.20 8.08 -6.63
N ILE A 34 2.98 7.59 -6.48
CA ILE A 34 2.52 6.33 -7.06
C ILE A 34 1.11 6.47 -7.62
N GLU A 35 0.86 5.81 -8.74
CA GLU A 35 -0.46 5.54 -9.28
C GLU A 35 -0.59 4.05 -9.59
N HIS A 36 -1.82 3.55 -9.59
CA HIS A 36 -2.10 2.15 -9.95
C HIS A 36 -2.64 2.10 -11.37
N GLN A 37 -1.87 1.50 -12.28
CA GLN A 37 -2.27 1.20 -13.64
C GLN A 37 -2.94 -0.17 -13.66
N TRP A 38 -4.25 -0.20 -13.85
CA TRP A 38 -5.07 -1.40 -13.77
C TRP A 38 -5.09 -2.16 -15.09
N ARG A 39 -5.09 -3.49 -14.99
CA ARG A 39 -5.28 -4.43 -16.09
C ARG A 39 -6.60 -5.16 -15.90
N ASP A 40 -7.28 -5.43 -17.01
CA ASP A 40 -8.53 -6.19 -16.96
C ASP A 40 -8.25 -7.67 -16.68
N TRP A 41 -9.15 -8.31 -15.96
CA TRP A 41 -9.14 -9.76 -15.75
C TRP A 41 -10.50 -10.35 -16.11
N PRO A 42 -10.82 -10.51 -17.41
CA PRO A 42 -12.12 -10.94 -17.86
C PRO A 42 -12.51 -12.34 -17.38
N GLU A 43 -11.54 -13.23 -17.16
CA GLU A 43 -11.77 -14.57 -16.64
C GLU A 43 -12.39 -14.55 -15.24
N LEU A 44 -12.15 -13.52 -14.45
CA LEU A 44 -12.75 -13.36 -13.13
C LEU A 44 -14.29 -13.28 -13.20
N ARG A 45 -14.82 -12.69 -14.27
CA ARG A 45 -16.28 -12.56 -14.46
C ARG A 45 -16.97 -13.89 -14.79
N SER A 46 -16.24 -14.83 -15.37
CA SER A 46 -16.79 -16.14 -15.79
C SER A 46 -16.82 -17.19 -14.68
N LEU A 47 -16.34 -16.89 -13.48
CA LEU A 47 -16.07 -17.86 -12.41
C LEU A 47 -17.29 -18.35 -11.67
N GLY A 48 -18.34 -17.55 -11.55
CA GLY A 48 -19.57 -17.95 -10.86
C GLY A 48 -20.30 -19.14 -11.49
N ALA A 49 -19.91 -19.55 -12.69
CA ALA A 49 -20.55 -20.63 -13.44
C ALA A 49 -19.88 -22.01 -13.25
N ARG A 50 -18.74 -22.10 -12.59
CA ARG A 50 -17.89 -23.32 -12.64
C ARG A 50 -17.73 -24.09 -11.33
N GLY A 51 -18.41 -23.72 -10.25
CA GLY A 51 -18.26 -24.40 -8.95
C GLY A 51 -17.71 -23.50 -7.84
N SER A 52 -17.14 -24.09 -6.77
CA SER A 52 -16.59 -23.32 -5.66
C SER A 52 -15.35 -22.56 -6.07
N ALA A 53 -15.40 -21.23 -5.97
CA ALA A 53 -14.29 -20.34 -6.22
C ALA A 53 -13.97 -19.54 -4.96
N LEU A 54 -12.68 -19.21 -4.77
CA LEU A 54 -12.20 -18.37 -3.69
C LEU A 54 -11.42 -17.20 -4.25
N LEU A 55 -11.78 -15.98 -3.86
CA LEU A 55 -11.03 -14.79 -4.14
C LEU A 55 -10.07 -14.50 -2.97
N PHE A 56 -8.78 -14.48 -3.27
CA PHE A 56 -7.71 -14.31 -2.30
C PHE A 56 -7.12 -12.89 -2.41
N VAL A 57 -7.48 -11.99 -1.49
CA VAL A 57 -7.19 -10.55 -1.60
C VAL A 57 -6.18 -10.12 -0.55
N THR A 58 -5.00 -9.69 -0.99
CA THR A 58 -3.88 -9.35 -0.10
C THR A 58 -3.57 -7.85 -0.04
N SER A 59 -4.14 -7.05 -0.94
CA SER A 59 -3.88 -5.62 -0.98
C SER A 59 -5.16 -4.80 -0.92
N ARG A 60 -5.09 -3.65 -0.24
CA ARG A 60 -6.18 -2.69 -0.21
C ARG A 60 -6.50 -2.13 -1.60
N ALA A 61 -5.49 -1.98 -2.46
CA ALA A 61 -5.69 -1.53 -3.83
C ALA A 61 -6.57 -2.51 -4.61
N ALA A 62 -6.25 -3.82 -4.56
CA ALA A 62 -7.10 -4.85 -5.16
C ALA A 62 -8.50 -4.88 -4.52
N ALA A 63 -8.58 -4.83 -3.18
CA ALA A 63 -9.85 -4.82 -2.44
C ALA A 63 -10.78 -3.67 -2.85
N ALA A 64 -10.22 -2.51 -3.20
CA ALA A 64 -11.01 -1.35 -3.61
C ALA A 64 -11.66 -1.51 -4.99
N ARG A 65 -11.16 -2.39 -5.87
CA ARG A 65 -11.62 -2.48 -7.28
C ARG A 65 -12.07 -3.85 -7.73
N VAL A 66 -11.58 -4.92 -7.09
CA VAL A 66 -11.90 -6.28 -7.52
C VAL A 66 -13.42 -6.53 -7.54
N GLU A 67 -13.89 -7.13 -8.62
CA GLU A 67 -15.26 -7.65 -8.71
C GLU A 67 -15.28 -9.05 -8.08
N VAL A 68 -16.25 -9.30 -7.21
CA VAL A 68 -16.42 -10.61 -6.59
C VAL A 68 -17.48 -11.38 -7.37
N PRO A 69 -17.13 -12.52 -7.98
CA PRO A 69 -18.08 -13.34 -8.69
C PRO A 69 -19.20 -13.85 -7.75
N PRO A 70 -20.45 -13.96 -8.22
CA PRO A 70 -21.53 -14.54 -7.42
C PRO A 70 -21.16 -15.92 -6.87
N GLY A 71 -21.36 -16.12 -5.57
CA GLY A 71 -21.08 -17.39 -4.91
C GLY A 71 -19.60 -17.66 -4.56
N ALA A 72 -18.66 -16.80 -4.96
CA ALA A 72 -17.28 -16.94 -4.57
C ALA A 72 -17.08 -16.61 -3.08
N MET A 73 -16.29 -17.44 -2.39
CA MET A 73 -15.79 -17.08 -1.06
C MET A 73 -14.70 -16.01 -1.18
N VAL A 74 -14.56 -15.18 -0.15
CA VAL A 74 -13.52 -14.14 -0.11
C VAL A 74 -12.63 -14.36 1.11
N ALA A 75 -11.33 -14.43 0.88
CA ALA A 75 -10.31 -14.41 1.92
C ALA A 75 -9.48 -13.13 1.80
N ALA A 76 -9.21 -12.45 2.91
CA ALA A 76 -8.51 -11.17 2.90
C ALA A 76 -7.58 -10.97 4.10
N ILE A 77 -6.48 -10.25 3.90
CA ILE A 77 -5.60 -9.82 4.99
C ILE A 77 -6.33 -8.81 5.89
N ALA A 78 -6.34 -9.06 7.18
CA ALA A 78 -6.91 -8.16 8.19
C ALA A 78 -5.84 -7.17 8.73
N PRO A 79 -6.26 -6.01 9.27
CA PRO A 79 -7.64 -5.50 9.25
C PRO A 79 -7.98 -4.66 8.00
N THR A 80 -6.99 -4.08 7.33
CA THR A 80 -7.21 -2.99 6.35
C THR A 80 -7.83 -3.47 5.04
N THR A 81 -7.39 -4.64 4.54
CA THR A 81 -7.91 -5.18 3.26
C THR A 81 -9.32 -5.72 3.45
N SER A 82 -9.58 -6.45 4.56
CA SER A 82 -10.92 -6.95 4.88
C SER A 82 -11.91 -5.80 5.06
N ALA A 83 -11.56 -4.77 5.84
CA ALA A 83 -12.42 -3.61 6.05
C ALA A 83 -12.74 -2.85 4.74
N THR A 84 -11.80 -2.81 3.78
CA THR A 84 -12.06 -2.20 2.46
C THR A 84 -13.09 -2.98 1.65
N LEU A 85 -13.07 -4.32 1.71
CA LEU A 85 -14.06 -5.18 1.06
C LEU A 85 -15.43 -5.04 1.74
N GLU A 86 -15.47 -5.10 3.07
CA GLU A 86 -16.68 -4.97 3.87
C GLU A 86 -17.38 -3.62 3.66
N ALA A 87 -16.61 -2.52 3.56
CA ALA A 87 -17.15 -1.20 3.22
C ALA A 87 -17.83 -1.14 1.83
N ARG A 88 -17.52 -2.10 0.95
CA ARG A 88 -18.17 -2.30 -0.35
C ARG A 88 -19.35 -3.29 -0.32
N GLY A 89 -19.74 -3.75 0.88
CA GLY A 89 -20.79 -4.76 1.06
C GLY A 89 -20.34 -6.19 0.72
N ILE A 90 -19.04 -6.44 0.58
CA ILE A 90 -18.48 -7.75 0.25
C ILE A 90 -18.20 -8.50 1.56
N ARG A 91 -18.86 -9.64 1.74
CA ARG A 91 -18.62 -10.51 2.91
C ARG A 91 -17.26 -11.20 2.79
N VAL A 92 -16.40 -11.00 3.78
CA VAL A 92 -15.13 -11.71 3.91
C VAL A 92 -15.34 -12.96 4.77
N ALA A 93 -15.10 -14.13 4.18
CA ALA A 93 -15.32 -15.42 4.84
C ALA A 93 -14.12 -15.86 5.70
N LEU A 94 -12.90 -15.50 5.29
CA LEU A 94 -11.66 -15.86 5.98
C LEU A 94 -10.75 -14.65 6.07
N THR A 95 -10.15 -14.45 7.23
CA THR A 95 -9.15 -13.40 7.46
C THR A 95 -7.92 -13.96 8.17
N ALA A 96 -6.77 -13.34 7.93
CA ALA A 96 -5.56 -13.57 8.71
C ALA A 96 -4.84 -12.24 8.95
N HIS A 97 -4.17 -12.14 10.09
CA HIS A 97 -3.23 -11.07 10.41
C HIS A 97 -1.81 -11.48 10.00
N GLY A 98 -0.92 -10.52 9.78
CA GLY A 98 0.50 -10.79 9.55
C GLY A 98 0.94 -10.69 8.10
N GLY A 99 0.19 -11.22 7.14
CA GLY A 99 0.56 -11.09 5.74
C GLY A 99 0.01 -12.17 4.81
N VAL A 100 0.59 -12.25 3.62
CA VAL A 100 0.10 -13.13 2.55
C VAL A 100 0.28 -14.61 2.90
N ARG A 101 1.38 -14.98 3.58
CA ARG A 101 1.64 -16.36 4.01
C ARG A 101 0.65 -16.85 5.04
N GLU A 102 0.37 -16.02 6.03
CA GLU A 102 -0.58 -16.31 7.10
C GLU A 102 -1.99 -16.49 6.55
N LEU A 103 -2.39 -15.66 5.59
CA LEU A 103 -3.66 -15.82 4.89
C LEU A 103 -3.69 -17.11 4.06
N ALA A 104 -2.60 -17.45 3.37
CA ALA A 104 -2.51 -18.70 2.60
C ALA A 104 -2.62 -19.95 3.49
N ARG A 105 -1.99 -19.94 4.67
CA ARG A 105 -2.14 -21.01 5.67
C ARG A 105 -3.56 -21.12 6.18
N ALA A 106 -4.18 -20.00 6.56
CA ALA A 106 -5.56 -19.97 7.03
C ALA A 106 -6.54 -20.53 5.99
N VAL A 107 -6.35 -20.20 4.73
CA VAL A 107 -7.14 -20.73 3.61
C VAL A 107 -6.86 -22.22 3.39
N HIS A 108 -5.59 -22.64 3.42
CA HIS A 108 -5.18 -24.03 3.24
C HIS A 108 -5.75 -24.94 4.32
N GLU A 109 -5.74 -24.51 5.57
CA GLU A 109 -6.18 -25.27 6.75
C GLU A 109 -7.70 -25.24 6.95
N SER A 110 -8.41 -24.32 6.28
CA SER A 110 -9.84 -24.14 6.46
C SER A 110 -10.63 -25.33 5.89
N ALA A 111 -11.44 -25.97 6.74
CA ALA A 111 -12.40 -26.97 6.30
C ALA A 111 -13.54 -26.40 5.44
N ALA A 112 -13.79 -25.10 5.52
CA ALA A 112 -14.79 -24.42 4.70
C ALA A 112 -14.37 -24.26 3.21
N VAL A 113 -13.09 -24.48 2.90
CA VAL A 113 -12.56 -24.42 1.53
C VAL A 113 -12.33 -25.84 1.03
N PRO A 114 -13.14 -26.37 0.11
CA PRO A 114 -12.96 -27.73 -0.43
C PRO A 114 -11.63 -27.91 -1.16
N ALA A 115 -11.08 -29.10 -1.15
CA ALA A 115 -9.92 -29.43 -1.97
C ALA A 115 -10.24 -29.23 -3.47
N GLY A 116 -9.26 -28.76 -4.24
CA GLY A 116 -9.43 -28.47 -5.66
C GLY A 116 -10.19 -27.16 -5.97
N THR A 117 -10.58 -26.37 -4.94
CA THR A 117 -11.17 -25.04 -5.15
C THR A 117 -10.23 -24.17 -6.00
N GLU A 118 -10.78 -23.50 -7.01
CA GLU A 118 -10.05 -22.50 -7.77
C GLU A 118 -9.84 -21.24 -6.92
N VAL A 119 -8.59 -20.83 -6.74
CA VAL A 119 -8.22 -19.64 -5.97
C VAL A 119 -7.76 -18.56 -6.91
N PHE A 120 -8.52 -17.46 -6.97
CA PHE A 120 -8.18 -16.28 -7.77
C PHE A 120 -7.44 -15.29 -6.90
N TYR A 121 -6.19 -15.02 -7.29
CA TYR A 121 -5.30 -14.16 -6.55
C TYR A 121 -4.93 -12.92 -7.39
N PRO A 122 -5.77 -11.84 -7.33
CA PRO A 122 -5.44 -10.55 -7.92
C PRO A 122 -4.35 -9.87 -7.09
N THR A 123 -3.23 -9.55 -7.71
CA THR A 123 -2.09 -8.92 -7.03
C THR A 123 -1.42 -7.88 -7.93
N SER A 124 -0.31 -7.29 -7.50
CA SER A 124 0.49 -6.40 -8.33
C SER A 124 1.71 -7.13 -8.91
N ASP A 125 2.24 -6.61 -9.99
CA ASP A 125 3.51 -7.05 -10.58
C ASP A 125 4.68 -6.95 -9.59
N ALA A 126 4.69 -5.92 -8.74
CA ALA A 126 5.70 -5.75 -7.69
C ALA A 126 5.59 -6.83 -6.59
N ALA A 127 4.37 -7.20 -6.21
CA ALA A 127 4.13 -8.24 -5.21
C ALA A 127 4.60 -9.62 -5.72
N LEU A 128 4.37 -9.93 -7.00
CA LEU A 128 4.82 -11.19 -7.60
C LEU A 128 6.34 -11.41 -7.58
N ARG A 129 7.11 -10.34 -7.44
CA ARG A 129 8.58 -10.42 -7.30
C ARG A 129 9.05 -10.68 -5.88
N GLN A 130 8.14 -10.68 -4.88
CA GLN A 130 8.48 -10.88 -3.47
C GLN A 130 8.38 -12.36 -3.09
N PRO A 131 9.36 -12.93 -2.37
CA PRO A 131 9.38 -14.35 -2.00
C PRO A 131 8.13 -14.81 -1.24
N GLU A 132 7.58 -13.96 -0.40
CA GLU A 132 6.41 -14.26 0.42
C GLU A 132 5.17 -14.60 -0.43
N HIS A 133 5.04 -13.99 -1.61
CA HIS A 133 3.95 -14.28 -2.53
C HIS A 133 4.13 -15.63 -3.23
N ALA A 134 5.36 -15.96 -3.62
CA ALA A 134 5.68 -17.29 -4.19
C ALA A 134 5.43 -18.41 -3.16
N GLU A 135 5.83 -18.20 -1.90
CA GLU A 135 5.56 -19.15 -0.80
C GLU A 135 4.05 -19.31 -0.57
N ALA A 136 3.29 -18.22 -0.55
CA ALA A 136 1.84 -18.28 -0.39
C ALA A 136 1.17 -19.08 -1.52
N VAL A 137 1.58 -18.89 -2.76
CA VAL A 137 1.11 -19.68 -3.91
C VAL A 137 1.47 -21.15 -3.74
N SER A 138 2.67 -21.47 -3.27
CA SER A 138 3.12 -22.85 -3.00
C SER A 138 2.25 -23.52 -1.92
N ILE A 139 1.92 -22.80 -0.83
CA ILE A 139 1.04 -23.30 0.23
C ILE A 139 -0.36 -23.60 -0.33
N LEU A 140 -0.93 -22.67 -1.09
CA LEU A 140 -2.25 -22.85 -1.70
C LEU A 140 -2.27 -24.05 -2.68
N ALA A 141 -1.22 -24.20 -3.49
CA ALA A 141 -1.13 -25.24 -4.51
C ALA A 141 -1.08 -26.68 -3.95
N GLN A 142 -0.77 -26.88 -2.68
CA GLN A 142 -0.76 -28.20 -2.03
C GLN A 142 -2.16 -28.85 -2.01
N ARG A 143 -3.23 -28.04 -2.00
CA ARG A 143 -4.61 -28.55 -1.90
C ARG A 143 -5.57 -27.88 -2.88
N LEU A 144 -5.26 -26.70 -3.36
CA LEU A 144 -6.11 -25.82 -4.14
C LEU A 144 -5.51 -25.55 -5.53
N ARG A 145 -6.21 -24.80 -6.37
CA ARG A 145 -5.76 -24.43 -7.72
C ARG A 145 -5.58 -22.92 -7.83
N PRO A 146 -4.43 -22.37 -7.39
CA PRO A 146 -4.19 -20.94 -7.43
C PRO A 146 -3.98 -20.45 -8.89
N GLN A 147 -4.74 -19.42 -9.24
CA GLN A 147 -4.57 -18.64 -10.46
C GLN A 147 -4.16 -17.23 -10.05
N VAL A 148 -2.92 -16.88 -10.30
CA VAL A 148 -2.33 -15.60 -9.91
C VAL A 148 -2.30 -14.67 -11.10
N ARG A 149 -2.76 -13.43 -10.92
CA ARG A 149 -2.70 -12.40 -11.96
C ARG A 149 -2.20 -11.08 -11.39
N ASP A 150 -1.31 -10.45 -12.14
CA ASP A 150 -0.98 -9.05 -11.96
C ASP A 150 -2.10 -8.18 -12.55
N VAL A 151 -3.01 -7.76 -11.71
CA VAL A 151 -4.15 -6.94 -12.12
C VAL A 151 -3.88 -5.45 -12.02
N TYR A 152 -2.74 -5.06 -11.47
CA TYR A 152 -2.24 -3.70 -11.52
C TYR A 152 -0.73 -3.62 -11.37
N SER A 153 -0.15 -2.57 -11.93
CA SER A 153 1.20 -2.13 -11.64
C SER A 153 1.21 -0.83 -10.87
N THR A 154 2.29 -0.58 -10.14
CA THR A 154 2.53 0.69 -9.48
C THR A 154 3.53 1.48 -10.30
N ALA A 155 3.10 2.63 -10.82
CA ALA A 155 3.92 3.51 -11.65
C ALA A 155 4.06 4.90 -11.01
N ALA A 156 5.02 5.68 -11.51
CA ALA A 156 5.08 7.11 -11.20
C ALA A 156 3.96 7.83 -11.96
N PRO A 157 3.23 8.75 -11.31
CA PRO A 157 2.29 9.63 -12.01
C PRO A 157 3.01 10.46 -13.08
N ALA A 158 2.40 10.61 -14.24
CA ALA A 158 2.99 11.35 -15.37
C ALA A 158 3.32 12.82 -15.04
N ASN A 159 2.61 13.42 -14.09
CA ASN A 159 2.82 14.80 -13.66
C ASN A 159 3.80 14.95 -12.48
N LEU A 160 4.34 13.86 -11.92
CA LEU A 160 5.15 13.91 -10.69
C LEU A 160 6.35 14.85 -10.79
N ALA A 161 7.13 14.78 -11.85
CA ALA A 161 8.31 15.64 -12.03
C ALA A 161 7.91 17.14 -12.07
N ARG A 162 6.79 17.47 -12.72
CA ARG A 162 6.25 18.83 -12.77
C ARG A 162 5.81 19.30 -11.39
N GLU A 163 5.13 18.47 -10.61
CA GLU A 163 4.68 18.81 -9.25
C GLU A 163 5.89 19.06 -8.32
N LEU A 164 6.94 18.23 -8.42
CA LEU A 164 8.17 18.43 -7.63
C LEU A 164 8.93 19.68 -8.08
N ALA A 165 8.98 19.98 -9.37
CA ALA A 165 9.58 21.22 -9.89
C ALA A 165 8.82 22.45 -9.39
N ALA A 166 7.49 22.42 -9.38
CA ALA A 166 6.67 23.49 -8.82
C ALA A 166 6.92 23.68 -7.32
N LEU A 167 7.04 22.58 -6.56
CA LEU A 167 7.40 22.63 -5.15
C LEU A 167 8.79 23.24 -4.92
N LYS A 168 9.77 22.94 -5.80
CA LYS A 168 11.13 23.49 -5.74
C LYS A 168 11.15 25.00 -6.00
N ALA A 169 10.29 25.48 -6.90
CA ALA A 169 10.16 26.89 -7.24
C ALA A 169 9.39 27.72 -6.18
N ALA A 170 8.64 27.07 -5.31
CA ALA A 170 7.86 27.72 -4.27
C ALA A 170 8.80 28.29 -3.19
N SER A 171 8.61 29.57 -2.86
CA SER A 171 9.31 30.22 -1.75
C SER A 171 8.72 29.77 -0.43
N GLY A 172 9.56 29.32 0.51
CA GLY A 172 9.10 28.91 1.83
C GLY A 172 10.07 27.98 2.55
N PRO A 173 9.74 27.60 3.79
CA PRO A 173 10.54 26.62 4.51
C PRO A 173 10.44 25.24 3.84
N PRO A 174 11.48 24.39 3.94
CA PRO A 174 11.43 23.02 3.42
C PRO A 174 10.22 22.26 3.97
N PRO A 175 9.44 21.57 3.11
CA PRO A 175 8.31 20.77 3.58
C PRO A 175 8.77 19.50 4.29
N GLY A 176 7.87 18.90 5.08
CA GLY A 176 8.01 17.53 5.54
C GLY A 176 7.48 16.55 4.50
N TYR A 177 7.97 15.31 4.52
CA TYR A 177 7.59 14.28 3.56
C TYR A 177 7.13 13.01 4.28
N ALA A 178 6.05 12.40 3.82
CA ALA A 178 5.56 11.13 4.36
C ALA A 178 5.46 10.08 3.25
N PHE A 179 6.15 8.94 3.43
CA PHE A 179 6.19 7.82 2.49
C PHE A 179 5.60 6.55 3.10
N TRP A 180 4.83 5.80 2.31
CA TRP A 180 4.18 4.54 2.72
C TRP A 180 4.65 3.32 1.94
N SER A 181 5.51 3.48 0.93
CA SER A 181 5.97 2.36 0.13
C SER A 181 7.36 2.61 -0.45
N PRO A 182 8.15 1.54 -0.71
CA PRO A 182 9.39 1.61 -1.46
C PRO A 182 9.23 2.30 -2.82
N SER A 183 8.19 1.93 -3.58
CA SER A 183 7.93 2.49 -4.92
C SER A 183 7.69 4.00 -4.89
N ALA A 184 7.09 4.54 -3.81
CA ALA A 184 6.93 5.99 -3.69
C ALA A 184 8.28 6.70 -3.53
N ILE A 185 9.22 6.09 -2.81
CA ILE A 185 10.59 6.63 -2.65
C ILE A 185 11.36 6.56 -3.96
N GLU A 186 11.29 5.42 -4.65
CA GLU A 186 11.97 5.20 -5.93
C GLU A 186 11.47 6.20 -6.99
N ASN A 187 10.16 6.36 -7.11
CA ASN A 187 9.56 7.31 -8.05
C ASN A 187 9.86 8.77 -7.69
N PHE A 188 9.84 9.11 -6.40
CA PHE A 188 10.24 10.43 -5.91
C PHE A 188 11.68 10.74 -6.29
N ALA A 189 12.60 9.81 -6.05
CA ALA A 189 14.01 9.95 -6.42
C ALA A 189 14.19 10.11 -7.93
N ALA A 190 13.57 9.23 -8.71
CA ALA A 190 13.66 9.26 -10.18
C ALA A 190 13.09 10.54 -10.81
N ALA A 191 12.11 11.16 -10.15
CA ALA A 191 11.49 12.41 -10.59
C ALA A 191 12.21 13.68 -10.08
N GLY A 192 13.43 13.54 -9.51
CA GLY A 192 14.22 14.69 -9.02
C GLY A 192 13.87 15.16 -7.61
N GLY A 193 13.14 14.35 -6.83
CA GLY A 193 12.69 14.73 -5.51
C GLY A 193 13.85 15.02 -4.53
N TYR A 194 14.99 14.36 -4.68
CA TYR A 194 16.18 14.62 -3.84
C TYR A 194 16.91 15.94 -4.20
N GLU A 195 16.52 16.64 -5.25
CA GLU A 195 16.98 17.98 -5.55
C GLU A 195 16.25 19.08 -4.76
N LEU A 196 15.16 18.70 -4.09
CA LEU A 196 14.43 19.58 -3.18
C LEU A 196 15.24 19.82 -1.91
N PRO A 197 15.00 20.93 -1.18
CA PRO A 197 15.57 21.11 0.14
C PRO A 197 15.12 19.99 1.08
N PRO A 198 16.05 19.32 1.79
CA PRO A 198 15.70 18.27 2.72
C PRO A 198 14.90 18.82 3.91
N GLY A 199 13.79 18.18 4.21
CA GLY A 199 12.98 18.40 5.39
C GLY A 199 12.81 17.13 6.21
N PRO A 200 12.02 17.15 7.29
CA PRO A 200 11.74 15.96 8.08
C PRO A 200 10.99 14.91 7.25
N VAL A 201 11.35 13.64 7.46
CA VAL A 201 10.75 12.51 6.71
C VAL A 201 10.09 11.53 7.68
N VAL A 202 8.85 11.15 7.37
CA VAL A 202 8.13 10.07 8.03
C VAL A 202 8.05 8.88 7.09
N LEU A 203 8.51 7.72 7.55
CA LEU A 203 8.52 6.46 6.81
C LEU A 203 7.60 5.46 7.50
N ILE A 204 6.61 4.95 6.78
CA ILE A 204 5.64 4.03 7.34
C ILE A 204 5.90 2.62 6.82
N GLY A 205 6.25 1.74 7.77
CA GLY A 205 6.59 0.35 7.52
C GLY A 205 8.07 0.08 7.22
N GLY A 206 8.50 -1.11 7.65
CA GLY A 206 9.91 -1.53 7.58
C GLY A 206 10.49 -1.65 6.17
N SER A 207 9.68 -2.03 5.17
CA SER A 207 10.11 -2.08 3.76
C SER A 207 10.41 -0.68 3.22
N THR A 208 9.59 0.32 3.60
CA THR A 208 9.80 1.72 3.23
C THR A 208 11.08 2.26 3.85
N LEU A 209 11.35 1.94 5.12
CA LEU A 209 12.60 2.32 5.78
C LEU A 209 13.83 1.70 5.10
N ARG A 210 13.77 0.42 4.71
CA ARG A 210 14.89 -0.22 4.00
C ARG A 210 15.18 0.46 2.66
N ALA A 211 14.13 0.76 1.87
CA ALA A 211 14.27 1.46 0.60
C ALA A 211 14.89 2.87 0.78
N TRP A 212 14.43 3.59 1.78
CA TRP A 212 14.98 4.90 2.13
C TRP A 212 16.45 4.83 2.50
N THR A 213 16.83 3.92 3.39
CA THR A 213 18.23 3.75 3.85
C THR A 213 19.16 3.41 2.69
N ALA A 214 18.68 2.64 1.71
CA ALA A 214 19.46 2.25 0.54
C ALA A 214 19.64 3.39 -0.48
N SER A 215 18.66 4.28 -0.63
CA SER A 215 18.62 5.26 -1.73
C SER A 215 18.79 6.72 -1.32
N ALA A 216 18.46 7.08 -0.06
CA ALA A 216 18.47 8.48 0.35
C ALA A 216 19.89 9.06 0.45
N PRO A 217 20.14 10.25 -0.14
CA PRO A 217 21.40 10.97 0.03
C PRO A 217 21.66 11.34 1.49
N PRO A 218 22.91 11.54 1.90
CA PRO A 218 23.26 11.89 3.29
C PRO A 218 22.50 13.11 3.85
N ALA A 219 22.23 14.12 3.04
CA ALA A 219 21.48 15.30 3.43
C ALA A 219 20.02 15.01 3.82
N TRP A 220 19.45 13.90 3.32
CA TRP A 220 18.06 13.49 3.54
C TRP A 220 17.89 12.47 4.67
N ARG A 221 18.94 12.11 5.39
CA ARG A 221 18.92 11.02 6.39
C ARG A 221 18.15 11.33 7.69
N ARG A 222 17.47 12.46 7.81
CA ARG A 222 16.55 12.73 8.91
C ARG A 222 15.24 11.99 8.67
N ALA A 223 15.21 10.72 9.05
CA ALA A 223 14.02 9.88 8.87
C ALA A 223 13.52 9.38 10.23
N PHE A 224 12.21 9.48 10.42
CA PHE A 224 11.54 8.87 11.55
C PHE A 224 10.74 7.66 11.06
N LYS A 225 11.01 6.49 11.65
CA LYS A 225 10.20 5.29 11.36
C LYS A 225 8.92 5.35 12.16
N HIS A 226 7.79 5.37 11.46
CA HIS A 226 6.49 5.20 12.07
C HIS A 226 6.26 3.72 12.39
N ASP A 227 5.95 3.40 13.64
CA ASP A 227 5.54 2.05 14.02
C ASP A 227 4.07 1.81 13.64
N ALA A 228 3.72 0.58 13.31
CA ALA A 228 2.36 0.22 12.90
C ALA A 228 1.29 0.54 13.95
N GLU A 229 1.68 0.68 15.22
CA GLU A 229 0.80 1.00 16.34
C GLU A 229 0.59 2.52 16.57
N THR A 230 1.39 3.38 15.90
CA THR A 230 1.27 4.83 16.03
C THR A 230 0.56 5.44 14.83
N THR A 231 -0.20 6.51 15.04
CA THR A 231 -0.83 7.25 13.95
C THR A 231 0.16 8.19 13.29
N LEU A 232 -0.02 8.46 11.99
CA LEU A 232 0.78 9.46 11.28
C LEU A 232 0.75 10.81 12.02
N GLU A 233 -0.41 11.21 12.52
CA GLU A 233 -0.61 12.44 13.29
C GLU A 233 0.30 12.51 14.52
N TRP A 234 0.44 11.41 15.28
CA TRP A 234 1.34 11.35 16.42
C TRP A 234 2.79 11.56 15.99
N SER A 235 3.23 10.89 14.93
CA SER A 235 4.57 11.03 14.37
C SER A 235 4.87 12.48 13.95
N LEU A 236 3.90 13.15 13.33
CA LEU A 236 4.04 14.54 12.91
C LEU A 236 4.15 15.49 14.10
N ARG A 237 3.31 15.31 15.15
CA ARG A 237 3.38 16.10 16.39
C ARG A 237 4.72 15.91 17.10
N PHE A 238 5.25 14.69 17.11
CA PHE A 238 6.54 14.38 17.70
C PHE A 238 7.68 15.14 16.98
N LEU A 239 7.70 15.11 15.66
CA LEU A 239 8.70 15.82 14.85
C LEU A 239 8.63 17.34 14.99
N GLU A 240 7.42 17.91 15.09
CA GLU A 240 7.24 19.35 15.29
C GLU A 240 7.74 19.84 16.64
N ARG A 241 7.71 19.01 17.68
CA ARG A 241 8.24 19.33 19.02
C ARG A 241 9.77 19.30 19.08
N GLY A 242 10.47 18.88 18.01
CA GLY A 242 11.93 18.81 17.96
C GLY A 242 12.53 17.70 18.82
N ALA A 243 11.73 16.75 19.30
CA ALA A 243 12.24 15.58 20.00
C ALA A 243 12.92 14.62 19.02
N GLU A 244 14.13 14.20 19.29
CA GLU A 244 14.78 13.16 18.50
C GLU A 244 14.17 11.79 18.80
N PRO A 245 13.99 10.91 17.80
CA PRO A 245 13.55 9.55 18.06
C PRO A 245 14.65 8.80 18.81
N GLY A 246 14.38 8.43 20.04
CA GLY A 246 15.31 7.57 20.82
C GLY A 246 15.86 8.16 22.12
N SER A 247 15.31 9.25 22.67
CA SER A 247 15.59 9.73 24.03
C SER A 247 14.59 9.21 25.04
#